data_f0e7d8a5b61205d6999ee645e9bcbc90
#
_entry.id   f0e7d8a5b61205d6999ee645e9bcbc90
#
_cell.length_a   1.000
_cell.length_b   1.000
_cell.length_c   1.000
_cell.angle_alpha   90.00
_cell.angle_beta   90.00
_cell.angle_gamma   90.00
#
_symmetry.space_group_name_H-M   'P 1'
#
loop_
_entity.id
_entity.type
_entity.pdbx_description
1 polymer ?
#
loop_
_entity_poly.entity_id
_entity_poly.type
_entity_poly.pdbx_seq_one_letter_code
_entity_poly.pdbx_strand_id
1 'polypeptide(L)'
;MPIAVPTPTPIPVPADLGVFLTSDKTAYEENSTVAFSVYYNNKLGTPAEKVVVKAEIPQNTTVVDAAKGTVSGNTISWDIGSLNGKATGEIIFKIKLGALSASEVNMSSKATISSANQMTKTDDDESIFNFMGFSKKIAGKPHTKFINGYENKQFRPENMITRAEVAKILVTALSLAKAKDTGKKFKDVDNKHWAYDYIVTAVNSGIFSGYNDGTFLPNKAITRAELSTALAKYLKLKNIEPVKVHFKDINTHWAKNFIEEIYRSKLIAGYSDGSFKPDAQIKRSECVTIICRLLNRGPLKDADCGFVDVNKTHWAYGYIAEGSLDHSYTRNSDGSETKKK
;
A
#
# COMPACT_ATOMS: atom_id res chain seq x y z
N MET A 1 8.33 11.12 67.99
CA MET A 1 7.96 11.76 66.72
C MET A 1 7.63 10.66 65.72
N PRO A 2 6.48 10.60 65.08
CA PRO A 2 6.20 9.61 64.05
C PRO A 2 7.06 9.93 62.81
N ILE A 3 7.79 8.91 62.32
CA ILE A 3 8.56 8.97 61.09
C ILE A 3 7.56 9.08 59.94
N ALA A 4 7.58 10.19 59.19
CA ALA A 4 6.78 10.35 57.98
C ALA A 4 7.17 9.30 56.98
N VAL A 5 6.27 8.39 56.60
CA VAL A 5 6.44 7.45 55.50
C VAL A 5 6.48 8.27 54.23
N PRO A 6 7.55 8.20 53.42
CA PRO A 6 7.62 8.94 52.15
C PRO A 6 6.46 8.47 51.26
N THR A 7 5.64 9.43 50.82
CA THR A 7 4.61 9.18 49.80
C THR A 7 5.28 8.61 48.57
N PRO A 8 4.84 7.46 48.04
CA PRO A 8 5.44 6.91 46.81
C PRO A 8 5.29 7.94 45.69
N THR A 9 6.40 8.25 45.04
CA THR A 9 6.41 9.11 43.84
C THR A 9 5.46 8.45 42.80
N PRO A 10 4.47 9.17 42.28
CA PRO A 10 3.58 8.58 41.27
C PRO A 10 4.41 8.06 40.10
N ILE A 11 4.23 6.80 39.72
CA ILE A 11 4.82 6.23 38.53
C ILE A 11 4.28 7.05 37.35
N PRO A 12 5.15 7.69 36.52
CA PRO A 12 4.68 8.46 35.38
C PRO A 12 3.83 7.56 34.47
N VAL A 13 2.60 7.96 34.21
CA VAL A 13 1.77 7.27 33.21
C VAL A 13 2.39 7.54 31.85
N PRO A 14 2.80 6.49 31.10
CA PRO A 14 3.48 6.69 29.83
C PRO A 14 2.52 7.25 28.77
N ALA A 15 3.08 7.97 27.79
CA ALA A 15 2.41 8.34 26.55
C ALA A 15 2.53 7.19 25.51
N ASP A 16 1.59 7.12 24.58
CA ASP A 16 1.62 6.19 23.45
C ASP A 16 1.47 6.99 22.16
N LEU A 17 2.52 7.08 21.38
CA LEU A 17 2.60 7.88 20.17
C LEU A 17 2.42 7.01 18.93
N GLY A 18 1.92 7.62 17.86
CA GLY A 18 1.89 7.01 16.55
C GLY A 18 2.31 8.02 15.48
N VAL A 19 3.00 7.54 14.44
CA VAL A 19 3.38 8.35 13.28
C VAL A 19 2.97 7.65 12.00
N PHE A 20 2.62 8.45 10.99
CA PHE A 20 2.26 7.95 9.69
C PHE A 20 2.78 8.87 8.58
N LEU A 21 3.51 8.30 7.60
CA LEU A 21 4.07 9.00 6.45
C LEU A 21 3.31 8.60 5.18
N THR A 22 2.96 9.57 4.35
CA THR A 22 2.35 9.37 3.03
C THR A 22 2.76 10.46 2.06
N SER A 23 2.39 10.28 0.78
CA SER A 23 2.53 11.26 -0.29
C SER A 23 1.31 11.26 -1.19
N ASP A 24 1.20 12.22 -2.10
CA ASP A 24 0.07 12.34 -3.03
C ASP A 24 0.09 11.25 -4.12
N LYS A 25 1.28 10.77 -4.51
CA LYS A 25 1.50 9.76 -5.55
C LYS A 25 2.47 8.69 -5.08
N THR A 26 2.56 7.61 -5.85
CA THR A 26 3.54 6.52 -5.67
C THR A 26 4.63 6.50 -6.74
N ALA A 27 4.56 7.38 -7.75
CA ALA A 27 5.57 7.50 -8.80
C ALA A 27 5.80 8.97 -9.17
N TYR A 28 7.08 9.34 -9.29
CA TYR A 28 7.51 10.71 -9.56
C TYR A 28 8.59 10.74 -10.63
N GLU A 29 8.48 11.69 -11.55
CA GLU A 29 9.50 11.93 -12.57
C GLU A 29 10.77 12.52 -11.93
N GLU A 30 11.93 12.17 -12.49
CA GLU A 30 13.21 12.80 -12.11
C GLU A 30 13.12 14.33 -12.16
N ASN A 31 13.82 15.01 -11.28
CA ASN A 31 13.81 16.46 -11.12
C ASN A 31 12.46 17.08 -10.66
N SER A 32 11.44 16.26 -10.37
CA SER A 32 10.18 16.75 -9.82
C SER A 32 10.23 16.87 -8.30
N THR A 33 9.27 17.62 -7.76
CA THR A 33 9.09 17.78 -6.31
C THR A 33 8.11 16.75 -5.79
N VAL A 34 8.45 16.11 -4.67
CA VAL A 34 7.62 15.17 -3.90
C VAL A 34 7.20 15.86 -2.61
N ALA A 35 5.88 15.93 -2.37
CA ALA A 35 5.34 16.41 -1.11
C ALA A 35 4.97 15.22 -0.23
N PHE A 36 5.47 15.21 1.00
CA PHE A 36 5.15 14.22 2.02
C PHE A 36 4.31 14.85 3.11
N SER A 37 3.31 14.10 3.61
CA SER A 37 2.58 14.41 4.83
C SER A 37 2.96 13.42 5.92
N VAL A 38 3.40 13.92 7.07
CA VAL A 38 3.66 13.17 8.29
C VAL A 38 2.52 13.46 9.26
N TYR A 39 1.65 12.50 9.48
CA TYR A 39 0.63 12.55 10.53
C TYR A 39 1.18 11.94 11.80
N TYR A 40 0.86 12.53 12.96
CA TYR A 40 1.25 11.99 14.25
C TYR A 40 0.15 12.19 15.28
N ASN A 41 0.12 11.34 16.30
CA ASN A 41 -0.85 11.43 17.38
C ASN A 41 -0.28 10.94 18.71
N ASN A 42 -0.95 11.33 19.80
CA ASN A 42 -0.83 10.73 21.11
C ASN A 42 -2.12 9.93 21.39
N LYS A 43 -2.03 8.63 21.49
CA LYS A 43 -3.19 7.73 21.60
C LYS A 43 -3.76 7.65 23.00
N LEU A 44 -2.98 7.99 24.04
CA LEU A 44 -3.42 7.97 25.44
C LEU A 44 -3.87 9.35 25.91
N GLY A 45 -4.44 9.42 27.10
CA GLY A 45 -4.87 10.67 27.73
C GLY A 45 -3.73 11.47 28.38
N THR A 46 -2.59 10.83 28.63
CA THR A 46 -1.41 11.47 29.23
C THR A 46 -0.68 12.33 28.21
N PRO A 47 -0.32 13.59 28.52
CA PRO A 47 0.52 14.39 27.64
C PRO A 47 1.89 13.72 27.38
N ALA A 48 2.34 13.76 26.14
CA ALA A 48 3.70 13.37 25.77
C ALA A 48 4.63 14.58 25.87
N GLU A 49 5.82 14.38 26.43
CA GLU A 49 6.80 15.45 26.65
C GLU A 49 8.01 15.31 25.72
N LYS A 50 8.56 16.44 25.27
CA LYS A 50 9.72 16.49 24.38
C LYS A 50 9.51 15.61 23.15
N VAL A 51 8.36 15.74 22.51
CA VAL A 51 8.01 14.98 21.31
C VAL A 51 8.88 15.46 20.14
N VAL A 52 9.56 14.52 19.51
CA VAL A 52 10.36 14.76 18.31
C VAL A 52 9.85 13.86 17.18
N VAL A 53 9.57 14.46 16.04
CA VAL A 53 9.26 13.77 14.78
C VAL A 53 10.48 13.88 13.87
N LYS A 54 10.86 12.79 13.21
CA LYS A 54 11.94 12.79 12.22
C LYS A 54 11.49 12.15 10.93
N ALA A 55 12.05 12.62 9.81
CA ALA A 55 11.90 11.97 8.50
C ALA A 55 13.28 11.74 7.88
N GLU A 56 13.57 10.49 7.50
CA GLU A 56 14.71 10.14 6.65
C GLU A 56 14.29 10.28 5.19
N ILE A 57 15.06 11.01 4.41
CA ILE A 57 14.83 11.21 2.98
C ILE A 57 15.75 10.31 2.16
N PRO A 58 15.31 9.83 0.98
CA PRO A 58 16.14 8.96 0.15
C PRO A 58 17.38 9.68 -0.37
N GLN A 59 18.40 8.90 -0.70
CA GLN A 59 19.55 9.43 -1.43
C GLN A 59 19.15 9.99 -2.80
N ASN A 60 19.99 10.83 -3.37
CA ASN A 60 19.73 11.50 -4.64
C ASN A 60 18.47 12.40 -4.61
N THR A 61 18.22 13.00 -3.44
CA THR A 61 17.17 14.00 -3.24
C THR A 61 17.72 15.21 -2.48
N THR A 62 17.06 16.35 -2.63
CA THR A 62 17.37 17.57 -1.89
C THR A 62 16.11 18.09 -1.20
N VAL A 63 16.26 18.62 0.01
CA VAL A 63 15.14 19.26 0.73
C VAL A 63 14.82 20.58 0.05
N VAL A 64 13.54 20.78 -0.34
CA VAL A 64 13.03 22.02 -0.91
C VAL A 64 12.30 22.84 0.15
N ASP A 65 11.56 22.14 1.03
CA ASP A 65 10.81 22.76 2.11
C ASP A 65 10.84 21.80 3.31
N ALA A 66 11.50 22.19 4.36
CA ALA A 66 11.62 21.41 5.59
C ALA A 66 10.47 21.66 6.58
N ALA A 67 9.45 22.44 6.25
CA ALA A 67 8.35 22.82 7.17
C ALA A 67 8.85 23.28 8.55
N LYS A 68 9.85 24.17 8.58
CA LYS A 68 10.55 24.66 9.79
C LYS A 68 11.36 23.59 10.54
N GLY A 69 11.53 22.39 10.00
CA GLY A 69 12.39 21.35 10.57
C GLY A 69 13.87 21.65 10.37
N THR A 70 14.71 21.10 11.24
CA THR A 70 16.17 21.15 11.14
C THR A 70 16.65 20.02 10.24
N VAL A 71 17.40 20.36 9.19
CA VAL A 71 17.97 19.38 8.25
C VAL A 71 19.39 19.04 8.68
N SER A 72 19.69 17.75 8.83
CA SER A 72 21.02 17.22 9.10
C SER A 72 21.26 15.95 8.28
N GLY A 73 22.16 16.04 7.30
CA GLY A 73 22.39 14.96 6.36
C GLY A 73 21.10 14.60 5.58
N ASN A 74 20.70 13.34 5.66
CA ASN A 74 19.47 12.84 5.05
C ASN A 74 18.24 12.82 6.01
N THR A 75 18.30 13.56 7.12
CA THR A 75 17.24 13.58 8.13
C THR A 75 16.71 14.99 8.32
N ILE A 76 15.38 15.13 8.38
CA ILE A 76 14.68 16.32 8.84
C ILE A 76 14.12 16.01 10.22
N SER A 77 14.29 16.91 11.20
CA SER A 77 13.80 16.76 12.57
C SER A 77 12.93 17.94 12.96
N TRP A 78 11.78 17.65 13.57
CA TRP A 78 10.85 18.66 14.12
C TRP A 78 10.71 18.44 15.61
N ASP A 79 10.99 19.49 16.38
CA ASP A 79 10.69 19.53 17.82
C ASP A 79 9.24 20.02 17.99
N ILE A 80 8.38 19.09 18.43
CA ILE A 80 6.96 19.36 18.66
C ILE A 80 6.73 19.90 20.08
N GLY A 81 7.67 19.65 21.00
CA GLY A 81 7.54 20.00 22.41
C GLY A 81 6.59 19.06 23.14
N SER A 82 5.50 19.59 23.72
CA SER A 82 4.48 18.79 24.39
C SER A 82 3.31 18.49 23.44
N LEU A 83 2.87 17.24 23.44
CA LEU A 83 1.69 16.80 22.68
C LEU A 83 0.62 16.29 23.66
N ASN A 84 -0.47 17.03 23.81
CA ASN A 84 -1.56 16.69 24.71
C ASN A 84 -2.12 15.29 24.44
N GLY A 85 -2.73 14.69 25.46
CA GLY A 85 -3.42 13.42 25.30
C GLY A 85 -4.52 13.49 24.23
N LYS A 86 -4.59 12.47 23.38
CA LYS A 86 -5.52 12.39 22.22
C LYS A 86 -5.31 13.44 21.14
N ALA A 87 -4.28 14.27 21.23
CA ALA A 87 -3.96 15.25 20.19
C ALA A 87 -3.35 14.61 18.95
N THR A 88 -3.55 15.26 17.82
CA THR A 88 -3.01 14.89 16.50
C THR A 88 -2.32 16.09 15.87
N GLY A 89 -1.38 15.83 14.97
CA GLY A 89 -0.73 16.86 14.17
C GLY A 89 -0.36 16.38 12.77
N GLU A 90 -0.02 17.33 11.92
CA GLU A 90 0.44 17.08 10.55
C GLU A 90 1.60 18.00 10.23
N ILE A 91 2.61 17.46 9.53
CA ILE A 91 3.74 18.19 8.96
C ILE A 91 3.77 17.87 7.47
N ILE A 92 3.86 18.91 6.62
CA ILE A 92 4.02 18.73 5.18
C ILE A 92 5.40 19.27 4.79
N PHE A 93 6.29 18.37 4.33
CA PHE A 93 7.61 18.73 3.84
C PHE A 93 7.78 18.35 2.36
N LYS A 94 8.76 18.95 1.67
CA LYS A 94 8.98 18.72 0.25
C LYS A 94 10.45 18.41 -0.02
N ILE A 95 10.67 17.43 -0.90
CA ILE A 95 11.98 17.11 -1.46
C ILE A 95 11.94 17.21 -2.99
N LYS A 96 13.07 17.39 -3.62
CA LYS A 96 13.26 17.31 -5.07
C LYS A 96 14.07 16.08 -5.42
N LEU A 97 13.59 15.27 -6.36
CA LEU A 97 14.36 14.16 -6.91
C LEU A 97 15.49 14.70 -7.79
N GLY A 98 16.65 14.07 -7.72
CA GLY A 98 17.74 14.30 -8.67
C GLY A 98 17.51 13.56 -10.00
N ALA A 99 18.47 13.69 -10.92
CA ALA A 99 18.49 12.90 -12.15
C ALA A 99 18.72 11.42 -11.81
N LEU A 100 18.09 10.53 -12.58
CA LEU A 100 18.18 9.09 -12.36
C LEU A 100 19.10 8.42 -13.37
N SER A 101 19.85 7.42 -12.93
CA SER A 101 20.72 6.59 -13.76
C SER A 101 20.01 5.37 -14.34
N ALA A 102 18.78 5.09 -13.93
CA ALA A 102 17.92 4.02 -14.42
C ALA A 102 16.54 4.54 -14.79
N SER A 103 15.82 3.80 -15.64
CA SER A 103 14.44 4.15 -16.02
C SER A 103 13.50 4.28 -14.83
N GLU A 104 13.69 3.43 -13.84
CA GLU A 104 12.90 3.36 -12.61
C GLU A 104 13.81 3.01 -11.43
N VAL A 105 13.59 3.69 -10.31
CA VAL A 105 14.32 3.46 -9.05
C VAL A 105 13.31 3.42 -7.92
N ASN A 106 13.29 2.30 -7.19
CA ASN A 106 12.50 2.20 -5.95
C ASN A 106 13.17 3.02 -4.85
N MET A 107 12.40 3.86 -4.23
CA MET A 107 12.83 4.78 -3.17
C MET A 107 11.93 4.63 -1.96
N SER A 108 12.43 5.00 -0.80
CA SER A 108 11.65 5.02 0.43
C SER A 108 12.00 6.21 1.29
N SER A 109 11.02 6.72 2.01
CA SER A 109 11.19 7.67 3.10
C SER A 109 10.62 7.06 4.38
N LYS A 110 11.23 7.34 5.52
CA LYS A 110 10.83 6.81 6.82
C LYS A 110 10.57 7.95 7.78
N ALA A 111 9.43 7.92 8.47
CA ALA A 111 9.15 8.82 9.59
C ALA A 111 9.23 8.06 10.91
N THR A 112 9.70 8.71 11.96
CA THR A 112 9.73 8.21 13.34
C THR A 112 9.23 9.27 14.30
N ILE A 113 8.66 8.83 15.42
CA ILE A 113 8.25 9.69 16.52
C ILE A 113 8.81 9.17 17.85
N SER A 114 9.13 10.07 18.78
CA SER A 114 9.60 9.71 20.12
C SER A 114 9.24 10.79 21.13
N SER A 115 9.19 10.45 22.41
CA SER A 115 9.03 11.40 23.52
C SER A 115 9.81 10.95 24.75
N ALA A 116 9.96 11.85 25.74
CA ALA A 116 10.70 11.56 26.96
C ALA A 116 9.96 10.57 27.89
N ASN A 117 8.65 10.53 27.84
CA ASN A 117 7.79 9.68 28.69
C ASN A 117 6.99 8.65 27.87
N GLN A 118 7.50 8.24 26.69
CA GLN A 118 6.84 7.24 25.86
C GLN A 118 6.93 5.84 26.49
N MET A 119 5.91 5.03 26.28
CA MET A 119 5.98 3.59 26.50
C MET A 119 7.15 2.98 25.70
N THR A 120 7.56 1.77 26.04
CA THR A 120 8.51 1.03 25.19
C THR A 120 8.08 1.13 23.74
N LYS A 121 9.07 1.37 22.86
CA LYS A 121 8.86 1.56 21.42
C LYS A 121 7.84 0.57 20.87
N THR A 122 6.78 1.10 20.24
CA THR A 122 5.71 0.32 19.61
C THR A 122 5.87 0.30 18.09
N ASP A 123 5.15 -0.58 17.41
CA ASP A 123 5.29 -0.78 15.96
C ASP A 123 4.88 0.43 15.12
N ASP A 124 4.09 1.34 15.68
CA ASP A 124 3.59 2.55 15.01
C ASP A 124 4.36 3.84 15.37
N ASP A 125 5.45 3.73 16.11
CA ASP A 125 6.45 4.79 16.25
C ASP A 125 7.26 5.04 14.98
N GLU A 126 7.07 4.21 13.97
CA GLU A 126 7.77 4.25 12.70
C GLU A 126 6.81 4.01 11.53
N SER A 127 6.95 4.78 10.47
CA SER A 127 6.20 4.62 9.22
C SER A 127 7.12 4.74 8.01
N ILE A 128 7.00 3.82 7.07
CA ILE A 128 7.77 3.83 5.82
C ILE A 128 6.80 4.03 4.65
N PHE A 129 7.14 4.95 3.75
CA PHE A 129 6.44 5.16 2.50
C PHE A 129 7.38 4.83 1.33
N ASN A 130 6.98 3.84 0.53
CA ASN A 130 7.68 3.44 -0.67
C ASN A 130 7.09 4.11 -1.90
N PHE A 131 7.95 4.60 -2.79
CA PHE A 131 7.56 5.23 -4.03
C PHE A 131 8.62 4.97 -5.11
N MET A 132 8.30 5.28 -6.35
CA MET A 132 9.18 5.08 -7.49
C MET A 132 9.60 6.42 -8.08
N GLY A 133 10.89 6.63 -8.27
CA GLY A 133 11.42 7.64 -9.19
C GLY A 133 11.50 7.07 -10.61
N PHE A 134 11.13 7.84 -11.64
CA PHE A 134 11.27 7.40 -13.02
C PHE A 134 11.87 8.47 -13.93
N SER A 135 12.58 8.03 -14.99
CA SER A 135 13.12 8.88 -16.04
C SER A 135 12.45 8.55 -17.37
N LYS A 136 11.93 9.56 -18.06
CA LYS A 136 11.40 9.42 -19.43
C LYS A 136 12.51 9.26 -20.48
N LYS A 137 13.73 9.63 -20.15
CA LYS A 137 14.90 9.56 -21.05
C LYS A 137 15.45 8.15 -21.20
N ILE A 138 15.21 7.29 -20.20
CA ILE A 138 15.74 5.93 -20.14
C ILE A 138 14.58 4.96 -20.40
N ALA A 139 14.76 4.03 -21.33
CA ALA A 139 13.75 3.02 -21.63
C ALA A 139 13.54 2.07 -20.46
N GLY A 140 12.27 1.86 -20.06
CA GLY A 140 11.89 0.87 -19.06
C GLY A 140 12.08 -0.57 -19.57
N LYS A 141 12.12 -1.52 -18.63
CA LYS A 141 12.06 -2.95 -18.97
C LYS A 141 10.70 -3.28 -19.55
N PRO A 142 10.60 -4.17 -20.56
CA PRO A 142 9.30 -4.59 -21.08
C PRO A 142 8.40 -5.14 -19.97
N HIS A 143 7.12 -4.81 -20.05
CA HIS A 143 6.10 -5.39 -19.19
C HIS A 143 5.58 -6.69 -19.79
N THR A 144 5.47 -7.71 -18.97
CA THR A 144 4.80 -8.96 -19.32
C THR A 144 3.37 -8.94 -18.80
N LYS A 145 2.46 -9.47 -19.61
CA LYS A 145 1.05 -9.61 -19.22
C LYS A 145 0.89 -10.55 -18.03
N PHE A 146 -0.07 -10.28 -17.17
CA PHE A 146 -0.38 -11.12 -16.01
C PHE A 146 -1.84 -11.58 -15.97
N ILE A 147 -2.68 -11.10 -16.90
CA ILE A 147 -4.09 -11.49 -17.01
C ILE A 147 -4.43 -11.76 -18.48
N ASN A 148 -5.30 -12.73 -18.70
CA ASN A 148 -5.85 -13.04 -20.02
C ASN A 148 -7.37 -12.82 -20.03
N GLY A 149 -7.94 -12.64 -21.22
CA GLY A 149 -9.38 -12.72 -21.41
C GLY A 149 -9.87 -14.17 -21.46
N TYR A 150 -11.14 -14.33 -21.79
CA TYR A 150 -11.81 -15.60 -22.02
C TYR A 150 -11.77 -15.99 -23.52
N GLU A 151 -12.15 -17.22 -23.84
CA GLU A 151 -12.02 -17.80 -25.20
C GLU A 151 -12.68 -16.98 -26.32
N ASN A 152 -13.77 -16.29 -26.04
CA ASN A 152 -14.52 -15.48 -27.01
C ASN A 152 -14.03 -14.03 -27.14
N LYS A 153 -12.78 -13.75 -26.81
CA LYS A 153 -12.18 -12.40 -26.76
C LYS A 153 -12.92 -11.44 -25.82
N GLN A 154 -13.56 -11.96 -24.78
CA GLN A 154 -14.16 -11.15 -23.72
C GLN A 154 -13.19 -11.01 -22.54
N PHE A 155 -13.19 -9.84 -21.92
CA PHE A 155 -12.50 -9.60 -20.63
C PHE A 155 -13.45 -9.74 -19.44
N ARG A 156 -14.73 -9.43 -19.64
CA ARG A 156 -15.79 -9.37 -18.62
C ARG A 156 -15.45 -8.40 -17.49
N PRO A 157 -15.23 -7.09 -17.78
CA PRO A 157 -14.74 -6.11 -16.82
C PRO A 157 -15.64 -5.95 -15.60
N GLU A 158 -16.95 -6.09 -15.77
CA GLU A 158 -17.97 -5.90 -14.73
C GLU A 158 -18.26 -7.16 -13.90
N ASN A 159 -17.73 -8.33 -14.29
CA ASN A 159 -17.93 -9.55 -13.53
C ASN A 159 -17.14 -9.50 -12.22
N MET A 160 -17.72 -10.05 -11.16
CA MET A 160 -17.02 -10.25 -9.89
C MET A 160 -15.93 -11.29 -10.08
N ILE A 161 -14.73 -10.99 -9.55
CA ILE A 161 -13.57 -11.88 -9.66
C ILE A 161 -13.50 -12.86 -8.49
N THR A 162 -13.18 -14.12 -8.79
CA THR A 162 -13.07 -15.15 -7.75
C THR A 162 -11.73 -15.16 -7.04
N ARG A 163 -11.69 -15.76 -5.84
CA ARG A 163 -10.47 -15.91 -5.05
C ARG A 163 -9.39 -16.71 -5.80
N ALA A 164 -9.78 -17.75 -6.55
CA ALA A 164 -8.86 -18.53 -7.39
C ALA A 164 -8.27 -17.72 -8.54
N GLU A 165 -9.08 -16.90 -9.21
CA GLU A 165 -8.60 -16.00 -10.28
C GLU A 165 -7.63 -14.96 -9.73
N VAL A 166 -7.92 -14.37 -8.55
CA VAL A 166 -6.99 -13.41 -7.91
C VAL A 166 -5.69 -14.08 -7.50
N ALA A 167 -5.73 -15.30 -6.97
CA ALA A 167 -4.51 -16.07 -6.65
C ALA A 167 -3.65 -16.27 -7.90
N LYS A 168 -4.24 -16.67 -9.05
CA LYS A 168 -3.53 -16.79 -10.32
C LYS A 168 -2.91 -15.46 -10.77
N ILE A 169 -3.68 -14.38 -10.72
CA ILE A 169 -3.23 -13.05 -11.15
C ILE A 169 -2.05 -12.59 -10.29
N LEU A 170 -2.15 -12.67 -8.95
CA LEU A 170 -1.08 -12.26 -8.04
C LEU A 170 0.19 -13.07 -8.24
N VAL A 171 0.09 -14.40 -8.31
CA VAL A 171 1.25 -15.28 -8.52
C VAL A 171 1.93 -14.97 -9.84
N THR A 172 1.16 -14.72 -10.92
CA THR A 172 1.70 -14.38 -12.24
C THR A 172 2.32 -12.98 -12.25
N ALA A 173 1.58 -11.97 -11.76
CA ALA A 173 2.00 -10.57 -11.74
C ALA A 173 3.28 -10.34 -10.92
N LEU A 174 3.39 -11.06 -9.80
CA LEU A 174 4.54 -10.97 -8.88
C LEU A 174 5.67 -11.95 -9.23
N SER A 175 5.51 -12.71 -10.32
CA SER A 175 6.49 -13.72 -10.77
C SER A 175 6.92 -14.68 -9.65
N LEU A 176 5.97 -15.09 -8.80
CA LEU A 176 6.28 -15.97 -7.68
C LEU A 176 6.63 -17.38 -8.20
N ALA A 177 7.69 -17.95 -7.65
CA ALA A 177 8.07 -19.33 -7.96
C ALA A 177 6.96 -20.28 -7.50
N LYS A 178 6.46 -21.12 -8.42
CA LYS A 178 5.39 -22.06 -8.11
C LYS A 178 5.84 -23.05 -7.04
N ALA A 179 5.10 -23.09 -5.95
CA ALA A 179 5.31 -24.06 -4.90
C ALA A 179 4.69 -25.40 -5.29
N LYS A 180 5.41 -26.49 -5.00
CA LYS A 180 4.93 -27.85 -5.34
C LYS A 180 4.01 -28.43 -4.26
N ASP A 181 4.16 -28.02 -3.01
CA ASP A 181 3.33 -28.46 -1.87
C ASP A 181 3.34 -27.38 -0.77
N THR A 182 2.23 -27.21 -0.04
CA THR A 182 2.12 -26.27 1.08
C THR A 182 2.21 -26.93 2.44
N GLY A 183 2.09 -28.24 2.51
CA GLY A 183 1.71 -28.92 3.75
C GLY A 183 0.28 -28.58 4.23
N LYS A 184 -0.32 -27.45 3.76
CA LYS A 184 -1.69 -27.02 4.10
C LYS A 184 -2.65 -27.50 3.02
N LYS A 185 -3.56 -28.41 3.37
CA LYS A 185 -4.61 -28.94 2.49
C LYS A 185 -5.93 -28.21 2.76
N PHE A 186 -6.66 -27.89 1.70
CA PHE A 186 -8.01 -27.36 1.78
C PHE A 186 -9.02 -28.45 1.38
N LYS A 187 -10.15 -28.50 2.07
CA LYS A 187 -11.19 -29.50 1.82
C LYS A 187 -11.81 -29.41 0.43
N ASP A 188 -11.75 -28.22 -0.17
CA ASP A 188 -12.42 -27.83 -1.42
C ASP A 188 -11.45 -27.49 -2.57
N VAL A 189 -10.16 -27.78 -2.41
CA VAL A 189 -9.14 -27.59 -3.45
C VAL A 189 -8.24 -28.81 -3.49
N ASP A 190 -8.44 -29.65 -4.47
CA ASP A 190 -7.58 -30.79 -4.75
C ASP A 190 -6.57 -30.48 -5.87
N ASN A 191 -5.64 -31.39 -6.11
CA ASN A 191 -4.59 -31.23 -7.11
C ASN A 191 -5.08 -31.25 -8.57
N LYS A 192 -6.35 -31.57 -8.82
CA LYS A 192 -7.00 -31.51 -10.13
C LYS A 192 -7.63 -30.15 -10.39
N HIS A 193 -7.80 -29.33 -9.36
CA HIS A 193 -8.36 -27.98 -9.51
C HIS A 193 -7.43 -27.12 -10.37
N TRP A 194 -7.93 -26.46 -11.39
CA TRP A 194 -7.16 -25.66 -12.37
C TRP A 194 -6.24 -24.61 -11.72
N ALA A 195 -6.63 -24.07 -10.56
CA ALA A 195 -5.89 -23.07 -9.84
C ALA A 195 -5.03 -23.63 -8.68
N TYR A 196 -4.94 -24.96 -8.54
CA TYR A 196 -4.25 -25.58 -7.40
C TYR A 196 -2.86 -25.00 -7.16
N ASP A 197 -1.97 -25.00 -8.16
CA ASP A 197 -0.60 -24.50 -8.05
C ASP A 197 -0.55 -23.02 -7.65
N TYR A 198 -1.49 -22.21 -8.17
CA TYR A 198 -1.57 -20.79 -7.85
C TYR A 198 -2.05 -20.54 -6.42
N ILE A 199 -3.06 -21.28 -5.96
CA ILE A 199 -3.57 -21.20 -4.60
C ILE A 199 -2.49 -21.63 -3.61
N VAL A 200 -1.85 -22.77 -3.87
CA VAL A 200 -0.75 -23.31 -3.07
C VAL A 200 0.40 -22.30 -2.97
N THR A 201 0.81 -21.71 -4.11
CA THR A 201 1.87 -20.69 -4.15
C THR A 201 1.50 -19.44 -3.36
N ALA A 202 0.29 -18.92 -3.53
CA ALA A 202 -0.18 -17.73 -2.85
C ALA A 202 -0.30 -17.94 -1.33
N VAL A 203 -0.69 -19.13 -0.90
CA VAL A 203 -0.75 -19.50 0.52
C VAL A 203 0.65 -19.65 1.14
N ASN A 204 1.58 -20.33 0.45
CA ASN A 204 2.98 -20.46 0.91
C ASN A 204 3.70 -19.10 0.98
N SER A 205 3.36 -18.18 0.09
CA SER A 205 3.89 -16.82 0.11
C SER A 205 3.23 -15.93 1.18
N GLY A 206 2.31 -16.48 1.99
CA GLY A 206 1.61 -15.74 3.05
C GLY A 206 0.58 -14.73 2.55
N ILE A 207 0.32 -14.67 1.24
CA ILE A 207 -0.63 -13.73 0.61
C ILE A 207 -2.06 -14.08 1.01
N PHE A 208 -2.43 -15.37 0.83
CA PHE A 208 -3.72 -15.88 1.21
C PHE A 208 -3.63 -16.82 2.40
N SER A 209 -4.71 -16.88 3.16
CA SER A 209 -5.02 -17.95 4.09
C SER A 209 -6.40 -18.52 3.74
N GLY A 210 -6.65 -19.79 4.05
CA GLY A 210 -8.00 -20.34 4.00
C GLY A 210 -8.84 -19.85 5.16
N TYR A 211 -10.07 -20.31 5.21
CA TYR A 211 -11.01 -20.06 6.29
C TYR A 211 -10.79 -21.03 7.46
N ASN A 212 -11.39 -20.71 8.62
CA ASN A 212 -11.24 -21.51 9.85
C ASN A 212 -11.88 -22.89 9.73
N ASP A 213 -12.83 -23.08 8.82
CA ASP A 213 -13.46 -24.37 8.53
C ASP A 213 -12.60 -25.30 7.67
N GLY A 214 -11.40 -24.86 7.26
CA GLY A 214 -10.47 -25.62 6.43
C GLY A 214 -10.74 -25.52 4.92
N THR A 215 -11.58 -24.58 4.48
CA THR A 215 -11.83 -24.30 3.05
C THR A 215 -10.99 -23.14 2.54
N PHE A 216 -10.82 -23.06 1.21
CA PHE A 216 -10.27 -21.89 0.51
C PHE A 216 -11.34 -21.06 -0.18
N LEU A 217 -12.45 -21.69 -0.55
CA LEU A 217 -13.56 -21.16 -1.34
C LEU A 217 -13.09 -20.58 -2.69
N PRO A 218 -12.50 -21.39 -3.58
CA PRO A 218 -11.86 -20.92 -4.83
C PRO A 218 -12.81 -20.16 -5.75
N ASN A 219 -14.07 -20.57 -5.82
CA ASN A 219 -15.10 -19.99 -6.70
C ASN A 219 -15.88 -18.83 -6.04
N LYS A 220 -15.64 -18.53 -4.77
CA LYS A 220 -16.25 -17.38 -4.10
C LYS A 220 -15.66 -16.08 -4.66
N ALA A 221 -16.52 -15.13 -5.01
CA ALA A 221 -16.06 -13.78 -5.33
C ALA A 221 -15.35 -13.16 -4.14
N ILE A 222 -14.17 -12.56 -4.37
CA ILE A 222 -13.38 -11.93 -3.31
C ILE A 222 -13.96 -10.58 -2.94
N THR A 223 -13.95 -10.24 -1.64
CA THR A 223 -14.36 -8.92 -1.17
C THR A 223 -13.22 -7.92 -1.22
N ARG A 224 -13.55 -6.63 -1.14
CA ARG A 224 -12.58 -5.53 -1.08
C ARG A 224 -11.69 -5.65 0.16
N ALA A 225 -12.26 -6.05 1.31
CA ALA A 225 -11.51 -6.29 2.53
C ALA A 225 -10.54 -7.49 2.42
N GLU A 226 -11.00 -8.59 1.82
CA GLU A 226 -10.18 -9.78 1.61
C GLU A 226 -8.99 -9.47 0.67
N LEU A 227 -9.22 -8.72 -0.42
CA LEU A 227 -8.13 -8.32 -1.32
C LEU A 227 -7.16 -7.35 -0.63
N SER A 228 -7.67 -6.35 0.11
CA SER A 228 -6.82 -5.44 0.89
C SER A 228 -5.92 -6.20 1.85
N THR A 229 -6.47 -7.18 2.56
CA THR A 229 -5.71 -8.03 3.49
C THR A 229 -4.64 -8.86 2.77
N ALA A 230 -4.96 -9.43 1.60
CA ALA A 230 -4.00 -10.20 0.81
C ALA A 230 -2.81 -9.33 0.34
N LEU A 231 -3.10 -8.11 -0.13
CA LEU A 231 -2.08 -7.15 -0.57
C LEU A 231 -1.23 -6.65 0.59
N ALA A 232 -1.85 -6.34 1.74
CA ALA A 232 -1.13 -5.91 2.93
C ALA A 232 -0.16 -6.98 3.43
N LYS A 233 -0.58 -8.24 3.43
CA LYS A 233 0.28 -9.38 3.79
C LYS A 233 1.45 -9.55 2.81
N TYR A 234 1.19 -9.44 1.50
CA TYR A 234 2.26 -9.47 0.50
C TYR A 234 3.29 -8.37 0.72
N LEU A 235 2.83 -7.15 0.95
CA LEU A 235 3.68 -5.99 1.20
C LEU A 235 4.30 -5.99 2.61
N LYS A 236 3.97 -7.00 3.45
CA LYS A 236 4.40 -7.10 4.85
C LYS A 236 4.06 -5.85 5.67
N LEU A 237 2.91 -5.23 5.35
CA LEU A 237 2.41 -4.09 6.09
C LEU A 237 1.97 -4.53 7.49
N LYS A 238 2.20 -3.68 8.46
CA LYS A 238 1.92 -3.97 9.86
C LYS A 238 0.41 -3.86 10.12
N ASN A 239 -0.12 -4.79 10.93
CA ASN A 239 -1.51 -4.75 11.38
C ASN A 239 -1.62 -3.92 12.65
N ILE A 240 -1.48 -2.62 12.53
CA ILE A 240 -1.49 -1.67 13.64
C ILE A 240 -2.68 -0.73 13.55
N GLU A 241 -3.12 -0.22 14.71
CA GLU A 241 -4.20 0.76 14.78
C GLU A 241 -3.82 2.04 14.01
N PRO A 242 -4.64 2.49 13.06
CA PRO A 242 -4.32 3.65 12.25
C PRO A 242 -4.35 4.96 13.07
N VAL A 243 -3.42 5.87 12.79
CA VAL A 243 -3.39 7.23 13.35
C VAL A 243 -4.65 8.01 12.98
N LYS A 244 -5.23 7.70 11.81
CA LYS A 244 -6.47 8.31 11.31
C LYS A 244 -7.24 7.28 10.53
N VAL A 245 -8.56 7.18 10.79
CA VAL A 245 -9.50 6.37 10.00
C VAL A 245 -10.13 7.25 8.94
N HIS A 246 -10.05 6.83 7.66
CA HIS A 246 -10.51 7.61 6.52
C HIS A 246 -11.92 7.26 6.06
N PHE A 247 -12.41 6.07 6.42
CA PHE A 247 -13.69 5.57 5.94
C PHE A 247 -14.68 5.35 7.08
N LYS A 248 -15.92 5.80 6.90
CA LYS A 248 -16.97 5.77 7.93
C LYS A 248 -17.47 4.36 8.27
N ASP A 249 -17.29 3.39 7.39
CA ASP A 249 -17.87 2.04 7.43
C ASP A 249 -16.88 0.93 7.81
N ILE A 250 -15.67 1.29 8.27
CA ILE A 250 -14.66 0.29 8.67
C ILE A 250 -14.32 0.29 10.15
N ASN A 251 -14.89 1.18 10.97
CA ASN A 251 -14.48 1.39 12.36
C ASN A 251 -14.46 0.12 13.21
N THR A 252 -15.42 -0.77 13.01
CA THR A 252 -15.55 -2.06 13.71
C THR A 252 -15.23 -3.26 12.81
N HIS A 253 -14.81 -3.02 11.58
CA HIS A 253 -14.55 -4.08 10.63
C HIS A 253 -13.21 -4.77 10.91
N TRP A 254 -13.16 -6.11 10.82
CA TRP A 254 -11.99 -6.93 11.12
C TRP A 254 -10.74 -6.56 10.30
N ALA A 255 -10.92 -6.04 9.08
CA ALA A 255 -9.84 -5.65 8.19
C ALA A 255 -9.50 -4.15 8.26
N LYS A 256 -10.04 -3.38 9.22
CA LYS A 256 -9.85 -1.92 9.33
C LYS A 256 -8.40 -1.51 9.11
N ASN A 257 -7.48 -2.10 9.86
CA ASN A 257 -6.07 -1.72 9.83
C ASN A 257 -5.44 -1.99 8.46
N PHE A 258 -5.71 -3.14 7.86
CA PHE A 258 -5.20 -3.48 6.52
C PHE A 258 -5.82 -2.60 5.42
N ILE A 259 -7.10 -2.25 5.55
CA ILE A 259 -7.78 -1.34 4.61
C ILE A 259 -7.10 0.03 4.64
N GLU A 260 -6.84 0.57 5.84
CA GLU A 260 -6.15 1.85 5.98
C GLU A 260 -4.73 1.80 5.41
N GLU A 261 -3.97 0.75 5.65
CA GLU A 261 -2.62 0.59 5.11
C GLU A 261 -2.62 0.52 3.57
N ILE A 262 -3.55 -0.21 2.96
CA ILE A 262 -3.69 -0.32 1.50
C ILE A 262 -4.20 0.98 0.86
N TYR A 263 -5.11 1.69 1.52
CA TYR A 263 -5.52 3.03 1.10
C TYR A 263 -4.34 4.00 1.11
N ARG A 264 -3.56 4.01 2.19
CA ARG A 264 -2.37 4.84 2.36
C ARG A 264 -1.30 4.53 1.32
N SER A 265 -1.15 3.25 0.96
CA SER A 265 -0.28 2.81 -0.14
C SER A 265 -0.80 3.18 -1.54
N LYS A 266 -1.93 3.92 -1.63
CA LYS A 266 -2.56 4.36 -2.89
C LYS A 266 -3.00 3.22 -3.83
N LEU A 267 -3.12 2.02 -3.31
CA LEU A 267 -3.52 0.85 -4.11
C LEU A 267 -5.02 0.77 -4.32
N ILE A 268 -5.81 1.01 -3.26
CA ILE A 268 -7.28 1.01 -3.32
C ILE A 268 -7.79 2.33 -2.76
N ALA A 269 -8.69 2.98 -3.48
CA ALA A 269 -9.41 4.15 -3.00
C ALA A 269 -10.79 3.76 -2.42
N GLY A 270 -11.35 4.63 -1.58
CA GLY A 270 -12.76 4.57 -1.20
C GLY A 270 -13.67 5.21 -2.24
N TYR A 271 -14.93 5.29 -1.91
CA TYR A 271 -15.97 5.93 -2.73
C TYR A 271 -16.15 7.41 -2.36
N SER A 272 -16.75 8.17 -3.26
CA SER A 272 -16.98 9.62 -3.07
C SER A 272 -17.90 9.95 -1.89
N ASP A 273 -18.69 8.98 -1.44
CA ASP A 273 -19.56 9.09 -0.25
C ASP A 273 -18.82 8.90 1.08
N GLY A 274 -17.50 8.72 1.07
CA GLY A 274 -16.67 8.49 2.24
C GLY A 274 -16.72 7.05 2.78
N SER A 275 -17.28 6.10 2.02
CA SER A 275 -17.27 4.67 2.37
C SER A 275 -16.13 3.91 1.68
N PHE A 276 -15.75 2.78 2.26
CA PHE A 276 -14.86 1.79 1.64
C PHE A 276 -15.62 0.61 1.04
N LYS A 277 -16.77 0.27 1.61
CA LYS A 277 -17.59 -0.92 1.30
C LYS A 277 -16.79 -2.22 1.43
N PRO A 278 -16.28 -2.56 2.62
CA PRO A 278 -15.32 -3.64 2.83
C PRO A 278 -15.84 -5.01 2.37
N ASP A 279 -17.13 -5.30 2.55
CA ASP A 279 -17.76 -6.57 2.19
C ASP A 279 -18.26 -6.62 0.75
N ALA A 280 -18.17 -5.52 -0.01
CA ALA A 280 -18.52 -5.52 -1.41
C ALA A 280 -17.52 -6.37 -2.20
N GLN A 281 -18.04 -7.15 -3.15
CA GLN A 281 -17.24 -7.94 -4.08
C GLN A 281 -16.50 -7.03 -5.08
N ILE A 282 -15.30 -7.43 -5.50
CA ILE A 282 -14.48 -6.68 -6.46
C ILE A 282 -14.77 -7.15 -7.89
N LYS A 283 -14.89 -6.19 -8.80
CA LYS A 283 -14.98 -6.42 -10.24
C LYS A 283 -13.59 -6.76 -10.82
N ARG A 284 -13.58 -7.50 -11.93
CA ARG A 284 -12.34 -7.83 -12.67
C ARG A 284 -11.58 -6.57 -13.09
N SER A 285 -12.27 -5.54 -13.57
CA SER A 285 -11.68 -4.25 -13.92
C SER A 285 -11.02 -3.54 -12.73
N GLU A 286 -11.63 -3.58 -11.54
CA GLU A 286 -11.05 -3.03 -10.32
C GLU A 286 -9.81 -3.83 -9.91
N CYS A 287 -9.89 -5.16 -9.96
CA CYS A 287 -8.76 -6.02 -9.60
C CYS A 287 -7.54 -5.75 -10.47
N VAL A 288 -7.66 -5.73 -11.81
CA VAL A 288 -6.53 -5.46 -12.69
C VAL A 288 -5.93 -4.08 -12.45
N THR A 289 -6.76 -3.07 -12.20
CA THR A 289 -6.30 -1.71 -11.86
C THR A 289 -5.46 -1.70 -10.59
N ILE A 290 -5.91 -2.40 -9.55
CA ILE A 290 -5.21 -2.50 -8.27
C ILE A 290 -3.86 -3.22 -8.46
N ILE A 291 -3.82 -4.30 -9.24
CA ILE A 291 -2.57 -5.02 -9.50
C ILE A 291 -1.59 -4.18 -10.34
N CYS A 292 -2.07 -3.43 -11.33
CA CYS A 292 -1.21 -2.48 -12.05
C CYS A 292 -0.59 -1.46 -11.10
N ARG A 293 -1.37 -0.89 -10.18
CA ARG A 293 -0.86 0.04 -9.15
C ARG A 293 0.15 -0.63 -8.23
N LEU A 294 -0.09 -1.87 -7.80
CA LEU A 294 0.85 -2.65 -6.99
C LEU A 294 2.21 -2.82 -7.70
N LEU A 295 2.19 -2.99 -9.02
CA LEU A 295 3.38 -3.12 -9.86
C LEU A 295 3.98 -1.78 -10.29
N ASN A 296 3.43 -0.66 -9.85
CA ASN A 296 3.75 0.69 -10.33
C ASN A 296 3.61 0.84 -11.85
N ARG A 297 2.66 0.13 -12.49
CA ARG A 297 2.36 0.24 -13.92
C ARG A 297 1.18 1.19 -14.11
N GLY A 298 1.36 2.17 -14.99
CA GLY A 298 0.32 3.13 -15.34
C GLY A 298 -0.68 2.57 -16.35
N PRO A 299 -1.80 3.29 -16.59
CA PRO A 299 -2.68 2.89 -17.68
C PRO A 299 -1.96 3.06 -19.01
N LEU A 300 -2.01 2.01 -19.85
CA LEU A 300 -1.37 2.02 -21.17
C LEU A 300 -2.26 2.81 -22.15
N LYS A 301 -1.73 3.91 -22.67
CA LYS A 301 -2.36 4.74 -23.70
C LYS A 301 -2.07 4.20 -25.09
N ASP A 302 -2.95 4.49 -26.04
CA ASP A 302 -2.80 4.21 -27.46
C ASP A 302 -2.56 2.72 -27.80
N ALA A 303 -3.03 1.81 -26.93
CA ALA A 303 -2.97 0.38 -27.15
C ALA A 303 -4.37 -0.21 -27.33
N ASP A 304 -4.51 -1.18 -28.22
CA ASP A 304 -5.73 -1.98 -28.33
C ASP A 304 -5.59 -3.24 -27.47
N CYS A 305 -6.46 -3.38 -26.48
CA CYS A 305 -6.46 -4.57 -25.62
C CYS A 305 -7.07 -5.81 -26.31
N GLY A 306 -7.72 -5.63 -27.46
CA GLY A 306 -8.29 -6.71 -28.28
C GLY A 306 -9.54 -7.39 -27.74
N PHE A 307 -10.15 -6.86 -26.65
CA PHE A 307 -11.37 -7.43 -26.08
C PHE A 307 -12.63 -6.74 -26.63
N VAL A 308 -13.59 -7.55 -27.07
CA VAL A 308 -14.83 -7.09 -27.73
C VAL A 308 -15.83 -6.43 -26.77
N ASP A 309 -15.72 -6.70 -25.49
CA ASP A 309 -16.60 -6.21 -24.43
C ASP A 309 -15.99 -5.10 -23.57
N VAL A 310 -14.83 -4.53 -23.98
CA VAL A 310 -14.18 -3.42 -23.30
C VAL A 310 -14.13 -2.21 -24.22
N ASN A 311 -15.06 -1.27 -24.02
CA ASN A 311 -15.05 -0.02 -24.78
C ASN A 311 -13.84 0.85 -24.42
N LYS A 312 -13.27 1.57 -25.40
CA LYS A 312 -12.16 2.51 -25.19
C LYS A 312 -12.47 3.63 -24.18
N THR A 313 -13.75 3.94 -24.00
CA THR A 313 -14.22 4.91 -22.99
C THR A 313 -14.37 4.31 -21.60
N HIS A 314 -14.19 2.98 -21.44
CA HIS A 314 -14.28 2.34 -20.14
C HIS A 314 -13.14 2.85 -19.25
N TRP A 315 -13.45 3.26 -18.02
CA TRP A 315 -12.50 3.87 -17.08
C TRP A 315 -11.22 3.05 -16.85
N ALA A 316 -11.32 1.72 -16.88
CA ALA A 316 -10.19 0.80 -16.69
C ALA A 316 -9.53 0.35 -18.00
N TYR A 317 -9.92 0.88 -19.18
CA TYR A 317 -9.43 0.42 -20.47
C TYR A 317 -7.88 0.35 -20.51
N GLY A 318 -7.21 1.42 -20.14
CA GLY A 318 -5.75 1.47 -20.14
C GLY A 318 -5.10 0.47 -19.18
N TYR A 319 -5.71 0.22 -18.03
CA TYR A 319 -5.22 -0.79 -17.07
C TYR A 319 -5.47 -2.22 -17.55
N ILE A 320 -6.58 -2.45 -18.23
CA ILE A 320 -6.86 -3.75 -18.87
C ILE A 320 -5.85 -4.02 -19.99
N ALA A 321 -5.55 -3.02 -20.81
CA ALA A 321 -4.51 -3.11 -21.84
C ALA A 321 -3.14 -3.38 -21.23
N GLU A 322 -2.78 -2.64 -20.16
CA GLU A 322 -1.51 -2.82 -19.43
C GLU A 322 -1.35 -4.24 -18.90
N GLY A 323 -2.37 -4.77 -18.24
CA GLY A 323 -2.30 -6.10 -17.63
C GLY A 323 -2.37 -7.27 -18.62
N SER A 324 -2.89 -7.05 -19.83
CA SER A 324 -3.19 -8.12 -20.80
C SER A 324 -2.27 -8.18 -22.02
N LEU A 325 -1.35 -7.23 -22.18
CA LEU A 325 -0.41 -7.15 -23.30
C LEU A 325 1.05 -7.28 -22.83
N ASP A 326 1.84 -8.00 -23.61
CA ASP A 326 3.30 -7.91 -23.53
C ASP A 326 3.75 -6.69 -24.34
N HIS A 327 4.53 -5.77 -23.76
CA HIS A 327 4.90 -4.52 -24.44
C HIS A 327 6.12 -3.83 -23.83
N SER A 328 6.80 -3.03 -24.64
CA SER A 328 7.72 -2.00 -24.19
C SER A 328 6.96 -0.66 -24.10
N TYR A 329 7.39 0.23 -23.24
CA TYR A 329 6.70 1.47 -22.96
C TYR A 329 7.62 2.66 -22.75
N THR A 330 7.04 3.85 -22.77
CA THR A 330 7.57 5.07 -22.15
C THR A 330 6.57 5.55 -21.12
N ARG A 331 7.06 5.97 -19.95
CA ARG A 331 6.21 6.53 -18.90
C ARG A 331 6.00 8.03 -19.10
N ASN A 332 4.77 8.49 -18.95
CA ASN A 332 4.39 9.90 -19.06
C ASN A 332 4.43 10.57 -17.67
N SER A 333 4.51 11.91 -17.63
CA SER A 333 4.55 12.68 -16.36
C SER A 333 3.28 12.52 -15.50
N ASP A 334 2.14 12.15 -16.11
CA ASP A 334 0.89 11.85 -15.41
C ASP A 334 0.84 10.43 -14.82
N GLY A 335 1.93 9.66 -14.97
CA GLY A 335 2.04 8.27 -14.52
C GLY A 335 1.46 7.24 -15.48
N SER A 336 0.80 7.67 -16.57
CA SER A 336 0.37 6.76 -17.64
C SER A 336 1.56 6.28 -18.46
N GLU A 337 1.34 5.26 -19.26
CA GLU A 337 2.34 4.68 -20.16
C GLU A 337 1.87 4.72 -21.61
N THR A 338 2.83 4.89 -22.52
CA THR A 338 2.60 4.84 -23.97
C THR A 338 3.35 3.66 -24.53
N LYS A 339 2.64 2.77 -25.25
CA LYS A 339 3.25 1.60 -25.89
C LYS A 339 4.27 2.04 -26.94
N LYS A 340 5.48 1.49 -26.86
CA LYS A 340 6.47 1.64 -27.94
C LYS A 340 6.08 0.78 -29.14
N LYS A 341 6.26 1.34 -30.32
CA LYS A 341 6.08 0.63 -31.59
C LYS A 341 7.19 -0.39 -31.80
#